data_d16353ecef28fb118b48b6705ef88cf4
#
_entry.id   d16353ecef28fb118b48b6705ef88cf4
#
_cell.length_a   1.000
_cell.length_b   1.000
_cell.length_c   1.000
_cell.angle_alpha   90.00
_cell.angle_beta   90.00
_cell.angle_gamma   90.00
#
_symmetry.space_group_name_H-M   'P 1'
#
loop_
_entity.id
_entity.type
_entity.pdbx_description
1 polymer ?
#
loop_
_entity_poly.entity_id
_entity_poly.type
_entity_poly.pdbx_seq_one_letter_code
_entity_poly.pdbx_strand_id
1 'polypeptide(L)'
;MTPVNQIQSDFHNYLIKLTADGSPTLQTQDKNQESMHHSGGAYSETQLIYGQMIAECLRRGGRRFLITGLGLGYIEWTLIDLVFKAAVDPSQVFLVSVENDPILVNSQRNFISGNLDSVTLKTASQFFTDFLEIQKILERKLMDGSWQIVTDLNQFSESASKTLAGFSEQRFQGICYDFYSSKQDPHLWSEDFLKSFLAQFADPNGCYFSTYACTGALKRALLQQNFTVIKKPGFCQKRDSTLAYNYKNSL
;
A
#
# COMPACT_ATOMS: atom_id res chain seq x y z
N MET A 1 15.17 29.28 -15.00
CA MET A 1 15.12 27.82 -14.83
C MET A 1 16.20 27.47 -13.81
N THR A 2 15.82 27.26 -12.56
CA THR A 2 16.73 26.84 -11.48
C THR A 2 17.08 25.37 -11.73
N PRO A 3 18.36 24.97 -11.66
CA PRO A 3 18.72 23.57 -11.84
C PRO A 3 18.08 22.76 -10.73
N VAL A 4 17.35 21.69 -11.09
CA VAL A 4 16.87 20.67 -10.18
C VAL A 4 18.14 20.07 -9.53
N ASN A 5 18.40 20.40 -8.27
CA ASN A 5 19.46 19.77 -7.50
C ASN A 5 19.19 18.26 -7.55
N GLN A 6 20.06 17.52 -8.23
CA GLN A 6 20.16 16.09 -8.08
C GLN A 6 20.57 15.82 -6.63
N ILE A 7 19.58 15.58 -5.78
CA ILE A 7 19.81 15.00 -4.47
C ILE A 7 20.36 13.62 -4.76
N GLN A 8 21.59 13.36 -4.31
CA GLN A 8 22.24 12.04 -4.40
C GLN A 8 21.34 11.08 -3.62
N SER A 9 20.60 10.21 -4.33
CA SER A 9 19.45 9.54 -3.76
C SER A 9 19.86 8.25 -3.06
N ASP A 10 19.29 8.02 -1.88
CA ASP A 10 19.29 6.72 -1.19
C ASP A 10 18.65 5.63 -2.08
N PHE A 11 17.98 6.05 -3.14
CA PHE A 11 17.25 5.24 -4.11
C PHE A 11 17.93 5.29 -5.50
N HIS A 12 19.18 4.83 -5.59
CA HIS A 12 20.02 4.99 -6.79
C HIS A 12 19.45 4.39 -8.09
N ASN A 13 18.44 3.50 -8.01
CA ASN A 13 17.73 2.96 -9.18
C ASN A 13 16.51 3.81 -9.58
N TYR A 14 16.24 4.90 -8.87
CA TYR A 14 15.09 5.74 -9.09
C TYR A 14 15.46 7.20 -9.27
N LEU A 15 14.63 7.93 -10.01
CA LEU A 15 14.63 9.39 -10.01
C LEU A 15 13.63 9.86 -8.95
N ILE A 16 14.09 10.73 -8.05
CA ILE A 16 13.21 11.36 -7.06
C ILE A 16 12.57 12.59 -7.70
N LYS A 17 11.26 12.69 -7.61
CA LYS A 17 10.47 13.84 -8.07
C LYS A 17 9.62 14.38 -6.94
N LEU A 18 9.49 15.69 -6.86
CA LEU A 18 8.46 16.33 -6.04
C LEU A 18 7.19 16.45 -6.87
N THR A 19 6.09 16.03 -6.31
CA THR A 19 4.76 16.20 -6.87
C THR A 19 4.21 17.59 -6.56
N ALA A 20 3.05 17.96 -7.13
CA ALA A 20 2.52 19.32 -6.99
C ALA A 20 2.09 19.66 -5.54
N ASP A 21 1.78 18.66 -4.71
CA ASP A 21 1.52 18.87 -3.28
C ASP A 21 2.80 18.94 -2.43
N GLY A 22 3.99 18.83 -3.06
CA GLY A 22 5.29 18.87 -2.41
C GLY A 22 5.78 17.53 -1.87
N SER A 23 4.97 16.48 -1.92
CA SER A 23 5.39 15.15 -1.49
C SER A 23 6.31 14.48 -2.52
N PRO A 24 7.38 13.76 -2.11
CA PRO A 24 8.25 13.07 -3.03
C PRO A 24 7.60 11.81 -3.60
N THR A 25 7.97 11.46 -4.83
CA THR A 25 7.67 10.19 -5.47
C THR A 25 8.90 9.65 -6.19
N LEU A 26 8.92 8.36 -6.43
CA LEU A 26 9.97 7.67 -7.18
C LEU A 26 9.49 7.41 -8.61
N GLN A 27 10.41 7.55 -9.55
CA GLN A 27 10.20 7.17 -10.94
C GLN A 27 11.27 6.15 -11.34
N THR A 28 10.86 5.07 -11.99
CA THR A 28 11.79 4.07 -12.54
C THR A 28 12.69 4.71 -13.60
N GLN A 29 13.94 4.23 -13.67
CA GLN A 29 14.91 4.68 -14.69
C GLN A 29 14.91 3.77 -15.93
N ASP A 30 14.01 2.82 -15.99
CA ASP A 30 13.82 1.95 -17.12
C ASP A 30 13.18 2.69 -18.33
N LYS A 31 13.01 1.98 -19.44
CA LYS A 31 12.41 2.55 -20.66
C LYS A 31 10.97 3.06 -20.48
N ASN A 32 10.25 2.58 -19.47
CA ASN A 32 8.86 2.97 -19.22
C ASN A 32 8.75 4.25 -18.39
N GLN A 33 9.78 4.57 -17.58
CA GLN A 33 9.85 5.76 -16.70
C GLN A 33 8.56 5.96 -15.91
N GLU A 34 8.03 4.86 -15.34
CA GLU A 34 6.79 4.92 -14.57
C GLU A 34 7.02 5.58 -13.20
N SER A 35 6.19 6.55 -12.86
CA SER A 35 6.17 7.15 -11.53
C SER A 35 5.25 6.36 -10.62
N MET A 36 5.67 6.10 -9.38
CA MET A 36 4.87 5.37 -8.40
C MET A 36 3.56 6.08 -8.06
N HIS A 37 3.56 7.43 -8.11
CA HIS A 37 2.38 8.23 -7.79
C HIS A 37 2.11 9.27 -8.88
N HIS A 38 0.93 9.85 -8.81
CA HIS A 38 0.52 10.94 -9.68
C HIS A 38 1.34 12.21 -9.44
N SER A 39 1.66 12.95 -10.50
CA SER A 39 2.38 14.22 -10.42
C SER A 39 1.65 15.31 -9.61
N GLY A 40 0.35 15.14 -9.37
CA GLY A 40 -0.46 16.05 -8.56
C GLY A 40 -0.22 15.94 -7.05
N GLY A 41 0.25 14.79 -6.56
CA GLY A 41 0.50 14.60 -5.14
C GLY A 41 0.59 13.13 -4.75
N ALA A 42 1.74 12.68 -4.26
CA ALA A 42 1.89 11.30 -3.81
C ALA A 42 1.12 11.05 -2.50
N TYR A 43 1.28 11.95 -1.53
CA TYR A 43 0.53 11.89 -0.28
C TYR A 43 -0.97 12.04 -0.50
N SER A 44 -1.38 13.07 -1.25
CA SER A 44 -2.80 13.36 -1.51
C SER A 44 -3.51 12.24 -2.27
N GLU A 45 -2.83 11.59 -3.24
CA GLU A 45 -3.34 10.41 -3.94
C GLU A 45 -3.55 9.24 -2.98
N THR A 46 -2.55 8.96 -2.12
CA THR A 46 -2.63 7.91 -1.11
C THR A 46 -3.82 8.12 -0.16
N GLN A 47 -4.02 9.35 0.34
CA GLN A 47 -5.15 9.66 1.21
C GLN A 47 -6.50 9.45 0.50
N LEU A 48 -6.61 9.85 -0.76
CA LEU A 48 -7.85 9.70 -1.52
C LEU A 48 -8.17 8.23 -1.84
N ILE A 49 -7.17 7.47 -2.31
CA ILE A 49 -7.38 6.10 -2.81
C ILE A 49 -7.45 5.11 -1.64
N TYR A 50 -6.55 5.21 -0.68
CA TYR A 50 -6.40 4.21 0.39
C TYR A 50 -6.87 4.69 1.76
N GLY A 51 -6.63 5.96 2.11
CA GLY A 51 -6.95 6.48 3.43
C GLY A 51 -8.42 6.35 3.81
N GLN A 52 -9.35 6.65 2.90
CA GLN A 52 -10.79 6.50 3.14
C GLN A 52 -11.19 5.04 3.37
N MET A 53 -10.62 4.12 2.61
CA MET A 53 -10.87 2.69 2.75
C MET A 53 -10.35 2.17 4.09
N ILE A 54 -9.12 2.54 4.46
CA ILE A 54 -8.50 2.15 5.73
C ILE A 54 -9.35 2.65 6.92
N ALA A 55 -9.75 3.93 6.90
CA ALA A 55 -10.59 4.50 7.96
C ALA A 55 -11.92 3.75 8.12
N GLU A 56 -12.60 3.42 7.02
CA GLU A 56 -13.85 2.66 7.07
C GLU A 56 -13.64 1.21 7.54
N CYS A 57 -12.55 0.57 7.11
CA CYS A 57 -12.18 -0.76 7.59
C CYS A 57 -11.94 -0.78 9.11
N LEU A 58 -11.15 0.19 9.63
CA LEU A 58 -10.89 0.34 11.07
C LEU A 58 -12.18 0.60 11.86
N ARG A 59 -13.07 1.47 11.35
CA ARG A 59 -14.36 1.78 11.97
C ARG A 59 -15.26 0.54 12.11
N ARG A 60 -15.17 -0.40 11.16
CA ARG A 60 -15.89 -1.69 11.21
C ARG A 60 -15.17 -2.79 11.99
N GLY A 61 -14.11 -2.46 12.70
CA GLY A 61 -13.35 -3.41 13.51
C GLY A 61 -12.29 -4.20 12.75
N GLY A 62 -11.99 -3.83 11.51
CA GLY A 62 -10.88 -4.43 10.75
C GLY A 62 -9.53 -4.14 11.39
N ARG A 63 -8.67 -5.15 11.48
CA ARG A 63 -7.37 -5.09 12.15
C ARG A 63 -6.24 -5.74 11.37
N ARG A 64 -6.54 -6.42 10.27
CA ARG A 64 -5.55 -7.11 9.43
C ARG A 64 -5.52 -6.48 8.04
N PHE A 65 -4.35 -5.95 7.67
CA PHE A 65 -4.17 -5.21 6.43
C PHE A 65 -3.09 -5.85 5.55
N LEU A 66 -3.36 -5.93 4.27
CA LEU A 66 -2.41 -6.32 3.22
C LEU A 66 -2.20 -5.13 2.30
N ILE A 67 -0.95 -4.71 2.14
CA ILE A 67 -0.55 -3.63 1.25
C ILE A 67 0.40 -4.22 0.21
N THR A 68 0.10 -4.04 -1.06
CA THR A 68 0.99 -4.46 -2.15
C THR A 68 1.63 -3.24 -2.80
N GLY A 69 2.95 -3.22 -2.87
CA GLY A 69 3.73 -2.05 -3.27
C GLY A 69 4.03 -1.13 -2.07
N LEU A 70 5.18 -1.38 -1.41
CA LEU A 70 5.62 -0.58 -0.25
C LEU A 70 6.06 0.84 -0.65
N GLY A 71 6.84 0.95 -1.74
CA GLY A 71 7.35 2.22 -2.23
C GLY A 71 8.03 3.07 -1.13
N LEU A 72 7.57 4.32 -1.00
CA LEU A 72 8.02 5.23 0.06
C LEU A 72 7.26 5.06 1.40
N GLY A 73 6.38 4.06 1.53
CA GLY A 73 5.69 3.73 2.77
C GLY A 73 4.46 4.60 3.08
N TYR A 74 3.98 5.38 2.15
CA TYR A 74 2.85 6.28 2.39
C TYR A 74 1.58 5.56 2.89
N ILE A 75 1.29 4.36 2.39
CA ILE A 75 0.08 3.61 2.78
C ILE A 75 0.24 3.07 4.21
N GLU A 76 1.39 2.53 4.56
CA GLU A 76 1.72 2.02 5.90
C GLU A 76 1.66 3.14 6.94
N TRP A 77 2.26 4.29 6.62
CA TRP A 77 2.23 5.45 7.51
C TRP A 77 0.81 6.01 7.67
N THR A 78 0.03 6.05 6.57
CA THR A 78 -1.39 6.43 6.61
C THR A 78 -2.20 5.46 7.48
N LEU A 79 -1.95 4.16 7.38
CA LEU A 79 -2.64 3.17 8.24
C LEU A 79 -2.39 3.46 9.72
N ILE A 80 -1.13 3.64 10.12
CA ILE A 80 -0.80 3.88 11.54
C ILE A 80 -1.30 5.24 12.02
N ASP A 81 -1.23 6.29 11.18
CA ASP A 81 -1.82 7.60 11.48
C ASP A 81 -3.34 7.50 11.75
N LEU A 82 -4.05 6.73 10.92
CA LEU A 82 -5.48 6.50 11.10
C LEU A 82 -5.80 5.60 12.30
N VAL A 83 -4.96 4.62 12.61
CA VAL A 83 -5.06 3.81 13.83
C VAL A 83 -4.97 4.71 15.07
N PHE A 84 -4.00 5.62 15.09
CA PHE A 84 -3.82 6.59 16.16
C PHE A 84 -5.04 7.53 16.29
N LYS A 85 -5.47 8.15 15.18
CA LYS A 85 -6.63 9.06 15.13
C LYS A 85 -7.94 8.39 15.52
N ALA A 86 -8.10 7.11 15.22
CA ALA A 86 -9.28 6.32 15.60
C ALA A 86 -9.23 5.78 17.03
N ALA A 87 -8.18 6.11 17.81
CA ALA A 87 -7.93 5.58 19.15
C ALA A 87 -7.96 4.03 19.22
N VAL A 88 -7.53 3.38 18.13
CA VAL A 88 -7.39 1.92 18.08
C VAL A 88 -6.04 1.56 18.70
N ASP A 89 -6.02 0.53 19.54
CA ASP A 89 -4.77 0.00 20.07
C ASP A 89 -3.89 -0.56 18.94
N PRO A 90 -2.70 0.04 18.68
CA PRO A 90 -1.83 -0.41 17.62
C PRO A 90 -1.39 -1.88 17.75
N SER A 91 -1.36 -2.44 18.97
CA SER A 91 -0.97 -3.84 19.19
C SER A 91 -1.97 -4.83 18.57
N GLN A 92 -3.21 -4.41 18.35
CA GLN A 92 -4.25 -5.22 17.72
C GLN A 92 -4.21 -5.21 16.19
N VAL A 93 -3.40 -4.35 15.59
CA VAL A 93 -3.33 -4.19 14.13
C VAL A 93 -2.18 -5.00 13.57
N PHE A 94 -2.47 -5.85 12.56
CA PHE A 94 -1.49 -6.63 11.81
C PHE A 94 -1.37 -6.07 10.40
N LEU A 95 -0.14 -6.00 9.92
CA LEU A 95 0.20 -5.42 8.64
C LEU A 95 1.16 -6.34 7.88
N VAL A 96 0.84 -6.60 6.63
CA VAL A 96 1.76 -7.25 5.68
C VAL A 96 1.93 -6.32 4.49
N SER A 97 3.18 -5.99 4.19
CA SER A 97 3.56 -5.25 2.99
C SER A 97 4.29 -6.17 2.01
N VAL A 98 3.93 -6.10 0.74
CA VAL A 98 4.58 -6.86 -0.33
C VAL A 98 5.42 -5.91 -1.16
N GLU A 99 6.72 -6.16 -1.24
CA GLU A 99 7.66 -5.35 -2.04
C GLU A 99 8.81 -6.24 -2.53
N ASN A 100 9.07 -6.23 -3.82
CA ASN A 100 10.11 -7.06 -4.43
C ASN A 100 11.44 -6.33 -4.62
N ASP A 101 11.48 -5.00 -4.50
CA ASP A 101 12.73 -4.25 -4.58
C ASP A 101 13.41 -4.20 -3.20
N PRO A 102 14.56 -4.87 -3.03
CA PRO A 102 15.28 -4.88 -1.76
C PRO A 102 15.78 -3.48 -1.36
N ILE A 103 15.95 -2.55 -2.29
CA ILE A 103 16.35 -1.17 -1.98
C ILE A 103 15.23 -0.49 -1.20
N LEU A 104 13.98 -0.60 -1.67
CA LEU A 104 12.82 -0.02 -1.00
C LEU A 104 12.59 -0.66 0.37
N VAL A 105 12.65 -1.98 0.45
CA VAL A 105 12.52 -2.73 1.71
C VAL A 105 13.56 -2.30 2.74
N ASN A 106 14.84 -2.29 2.34
CA ASN A 106 15.93 -1.94 3.25
C ASN A 106 15.88 -0.47 3.65
N SER A 107 15.54 0.44 2.72
CA SER A 107 15.42 1.87 3.02
C SER A 107 14.31 2.12 4.03
N GLN A 108 13.14 1.49 3.88
CA GLN A 108 12.05 1.61 4.84
C GLN A 108 12.42 1.06 6.22
N ARG A 109 12.94 -0.17 6.28
CA ARG A 109 13.36 -0.78 7.55
C ARG A 109 14.36 0.08 8.29
N ASN A 110 15.41 0.52 7.59
CA ASN A 110 16.47 1.33 8.20
C ASN A 110 15.98 2.72 8.62
N PHE A 111 15.09 3.35 7.83
CA PHE A 111 14.51 4.65 8.17
C PHE A 111 13.60 4.55 9.41
N ILE A 112 12.74 3.55 9.46
CA ILE A 112 11.85 3.31 10.60
C ILE A 112 12.65 2.99 11.88
N SER A 113 13.73 2.23 11.78
CA SER A 113 14.61 1.92 12.92
C SER A 113 15.64 3.03 13.25
N GLY A 114 15.55 4.20 12.61
CA GLY A 114 16.44 5.33 12.86
C GLY A 114 17.88 5.15 12.36
N ASN A 115 18.15 4.11 11.56
CA ASN A 115 19.49 3.75 11.06
C ASN A 115 19.80 4.38 9.68
N LEU A 116 18.86 5.06 9.06
CA LEU A 116 19.01 5.72 7.75
C LEU A 116 18.60 7.19 7.82
N ASP A 117 19.53 8.06 7.48
CA ASP A 117 19.26 9.50 7.29
C ASP A 117 18.92 9.77 5.82
N SER A 118 17.67 9.55 5.44
CA SER A 118 17.14 9.77 4.09
C SER A 118 16.44 11.11 3.97
N VAL A 119 16.93 11.99 3.10
CA VAL A 119 16.27 13.27 2.80
C VAL A 119 14.90 13.04 2.19
N THR A 120 14.78 12.05 1.29
CA THR A 120 13.51 11.72 0.63
C THR A 120 12.46 11.25 1.62
N LEU A 121 12.79 10.29 2.48
CA LEU A 121 11.86 9.75 3.48
C LEU A 121 11.53 10.79 4.56
N LYS A 122 12.48 11.63 4.96
CA LYS A 122 12.23 12.78 5.85
C LYS A 122 11.28 13.79 5.22
N THR A 123 11.43 14.08 3.92
CA THR A 123 10.49 14.97 3.23
C THR A 123 9.10 14.35 3.15
N ALA A 124 9.00 13.04 2.84
CA ALA A 124 7.73 12.32 2.85
C ALA A 124 7.06 12.31 4.23
N SER A 125 7.85 12.13 5.29
CA SER A 125 7.33 12.06 6.67
C SER A 125 6.74 13.38 7.17
N GLN A 126 7.12 14.52 6.60
CA GLN A 126 6.60 15.85 6.99
C GLN A 126 5.10 16.02 6.72
N PHE A 127 4.51 15.18 5.89
CA PHE A 127 3.07 15.15 5.63
C PHE A 127 2.23 14.52 6.76
N PHE A 128 2.89 13.91 7.74
CA PHE A 128 2.26 13.26 8.89
C PHE A 128 2.59 14.04 10.17
N THR A 129 1.58 14.64 10.79
CA THR A 129 1.76 15.53 11.96
C THR A 129 2.50 14.85 13.11
N ASP A 130 2.16 13.59 13.38
CA ASP A 130 2.70 12.82 14.50
C ASP A 130 3.68 11.72 14.03
N PHE A 131 4.49 12.02 13.01
CA PHE A 131 5.34 11.00 12.38
C PHE A 131 6.28 10.27 13.35
N LEU A 132 6.79 10.94 14.38
CA LEU A 132 7.64 10.29 15.39
C LEU A 132 6.89 9.17 16.15
N GLU A 133 5.60 9.35 16.41
CA GLU A 133 4.79 8.29 17.04
C GLU A 133 4.48 7.18 16.04
N ILE A 134 4.19 7.53 14.78
CA ILE A 134 4.02 6.55 13.69
C ILE A 134 5.29 5.69 13.57
N GLN A 135 6.46 6.31 13.55
CA GLN A 135 7.75 5.64 13.45
C GLN A 135 7.98 4.66 14.61
N LYS A 136 7.77 5.08 15.85
CA LYS A 136 7.88 4.22 17.05
C LYS A 136 6.94 3.01 17.00
N ILE A 137 5.70 3.21 16.54
CA ILE A 137 4.73 2.12 16.40
C ILE A 137 5.19 1.13 15.34
N LEU A 138 5.62 1.61 14.16
CA LEU A 138 6.10 0.77 13.07
C LEU A 138 7.38 0.03 13.44
N GLU A 139 8.33 0.68 14.12
CA GLU A 139 9.54 0.03 14.64
C GLU A 139 9.19 -1.14 15.56
N ARG A 140 8.29 -0.90 16.53
CA ARG A 140 7.84 -1.96 17.45
C ARG A 140 7.19 -3.11 16.67
N LYS A 141 6.36 -2.81 15.66
CA LYS A 141 5.70 -3.81 14.83
C LYS A 141 6.66 -4.62 13.96
N LEU A 142 7.75 -4.03 13.50
CA LEU A 142 8.84 -4.78 12.85
C LEU A 142 9.52 -5.73 13.83
N MET A 143 9.76 -5.28 15.06
CA MET A 143 10.45 -6.07 16.10
C MET A 143 9.61 -7.24 16.61
N ASP A 144 8.31 -7.05 16.78
CA ASP A 144 7.39 -8.09 17.29
C ASP A 144 6.75 -8.95 16.19
N GLY A 145 7.02 -8.64 14.91
CA GLY A 145 6.52 -9.38 13.75
C GLY A 145 5.07 -9.07 13.38
N SER A 146 4.42 -8.09 14.00
CA SER A 146 3.08 -7.66 13.63
C SER A 146 3.05 -6.75 12.39
N TRP A 147 4.22 -6.34 11.89
CA TRP A 147 4.43 -5.86 10.53
C TRP A 147 5.46 -6.74 9.84
N GLN A 148 5.03 -7.40 8.76
CA GLN A 148 5.90 -8.23 7.94
C GLN A 148 6.06 -7.59 6.56
N ILE A 149 7.30 -7.55 6.06
CA ILE A 149 7.60 -7.14 4.69
C ILE A 149 8.07 -8.37 3.94
N VAL A 150 7.28 -8.77 2.94
CA VAL A 150 7.52 -9.95 2.09
C VAL A 150 8.18 -9.48 0.80
N THR A 151 9.31 -10.07 0.43
CA THR A 151 10.14 -9.61 -0.68
C THR A 151 10.01 -10.44 -1.95
N ASP A 152 9.41 -11.61 -1.91
CA ASP A 152 9.36 -12.53 -3.03
C ASP A 152 7.93 -12.73 -3.56
N LEU A 153 7.64 -12.06 -4.70
CA LEU A 153 6.37 -12.20 -5.41
C LEU A 153 6.19 -13.58 -6.09
N ASN A 154 7.28 -14.26 -6.43
CA ASN A 154 7.20 -15.62 -6.99
C ASN A 154 6.85 -16.62 -5.89
N GLN A 155 7.28 -16.37 -4.66
CA GLN A 155 6.79 -17.08 -3.49
C GLN A 155 5.36 -16.67 -3.14
N PHE A 156 4.87 -15.53 -3.60
CA PHE A 156 3.51 -15.07 -3.34
C PHE A 156 2.44 -15.94 -4.03
N SER A 157 2.73 -16.54 -5.20
CA SER A 157 1.83 -17.49 -5.88
C SER A 157 1.88 -18.92 -5.30
N GLU A 158 3.05 -19.37 -4.78
CA GLU A 158 3.23 -20.75 -4.32
C GLU A 158 3.49 -20.89 -2.81
N SER A 159 4.11 -19.92 -2.19
CA SER A 159 4.52 -19.99 -0.78
C SER A 159 3.99 -18.85 0.08
N ALA A 160 3.18 -17.94 -0.45
CA ALA A 160 2.38 -17.09 0.42
C ALA A 160 1.60 -17.93 1.45
N SER A 161 1.22 -19.17 1.08
CA SER A 161 0.76 -20.17 2.04
C SER A 161 1.82 -20.60 3.06
N LYS A 162 3.14 -20.54 2.77
CA LYS A 162 4.20 -20.96 3.71
C LYS A 162 4.83 -19.82 4.48
N THR A 163 5.04 -18.65 3.87
CA THR A 163 5.61 -17.47 4.56
C THR A 163 4.55 -16.72 5.34
N LEU A 164 3.30 -16.76 4.86
CA LEU A 164 2.11 -16.40 5.61
C LEU A 164 1.52 -17.61 6.38
N ALA A 165 2.23 -18.74 6.49
CA ALA A 165 1.72 -19.94 7.17
C ALA A 165 1.46 -19.72 8.67
N GLY A 166 2.12 -18.75 9.30
CA GLY A 166 1.69 -18.20 10.59
C GLY A 166 0.38 -17.39 10.52
N PHE A 167 -0.07 -17.03 9.30
CA PHE A 167 -1.32 -16.31 9.01
C PHE A 167 -2.31 -17.15 8.20
N SER A 168 -2.05 -18.44 8.00
CA SER A 168 -2.79 -19.33 7.08
C SER A 168 -4.28 -19.47 7.39
N GLU A 169 -4.72 -19.07 8.57
CA GLU A 169 -6.13 -18.99 8.95
C GLU A 169 -6.67 -17.55 9.03
N GLN A 170 -5.81 -16.54 8.89
CA GLN A 170 -6.19 -15.15 9.10
C GLN A 170 -6.15 -14.35 7.80
N ARG A 171 -7.29 -14.24 7.16
CA ARG A 171 -7.46 -13.42 5.96
C ARG A 171 -7.52 -11.93 6.30
N PHE A 172 -7.25 -11.07 5.31
CA PHE A 172 -7.16 -9.62 5.49
C PHE A 172 -8.51 -8.95 5.35
N GLN A 173 -8.76 -7.98 6.22
CA GLN A 173 -9.98 -7.18 6.26
C GLN A 173 -9.83 -5.85 5.50
N GLY A 174 -8.59 -5.41 5.27
CA GLY A 174 -8.26 -4.29 4.41
C GLY A 174 -7.16 -4.68 3.42
N ILE A 175 -7.40 -4.49 2.13
CA ILE A 175 -6.42 -4.75 1.06
C ILE A 175 -6.20 -3.47 0.26
N CYS A 176 -4.98 -2.93 0.33
CA CYS A 176 -4.51 -1.85 -0.53
C CYS A 176 -3.72 -2.47 -1.68
N TYR A 177 -4.33 -2.53 -2.87
CA TYR A 177 -3.73 -3.18 -4.04
C TYR A 177 -3.04 -2.13 -4.90
N ASP A 178 -1.73 -1.95 -4.67
CA ASP A 178 -0.91 -0.86 -5.23
C ASP A 178 0.32 -1.36 -6.00
N PHE A 179 0.21 -2.46 -6.70
CA PHE A 179 1.25 -2.91 -7.62
C PHE A 179 1.44 -1.94 -8.80
N TYR A 180 2.61 -1.97 -9.43
CA TYR A 180 2.86 -1.28 -10.69
C TYR A 180 1.77 -1.58 -11.72
N SER A 181 1.62 -0.68 -12.70
CA SER A 181 0.56 -0.78 -13.71
C SER A 181 0.62 -2.11 -14.49
N SER A 182 -0.50 -2.47 -15.10
CA SER A 182 -0.59 -3.65 -15.97
C SER A 182 0.35 -3.61 -17.19
N LYS A 183 1.00 -2.48 -17.45
CA LYS A 183 2.06 -2.38 -18.47
C LYS A 183 3.39 -2.93 -17.96
N GLN A 184 3.67 -2.74 -16.67
CA GLN A 184 4.87 -3.27 -16.01
C GLN A 184 4.67 -4.74 -15.65
N ASP A 185 3.57 -5.06 -14.97
CA ASP A 185 3.27 -6.38 -14.41
C ASP A 185 1.90 -6.90 -14.88
N PRO A 186 1.73 -7.24 -16.19
CA PRO A 186 0.43 -7.64 -16.73
C PRO A 186 -0.14 -8.89 -16.04
N HIS A 187 0.70 -9.78 -15.53
CA HIS A 187 0.27 -10.98 -14.83
C HIS A 187 -0.53 -10.66 -13.55
N LEU A 188 -0.07 -9.71 -12.75
CA LEU A 188 -0.72 -9.31 -11.49
C LEU A 188 -2.09 -8.67 -11.70
N TRP A 189 -2.37 -8.20 -12.92
CA TRP A 189 -3.64 -7.59 -13.32
C TRP A 189 -4.53 -8.52 -14.16
N SER A 190 -4.12 -9.77 -14.37
CA SER A 190 -4.95 -10.77 -15.04
C SER A 190 -6.14 -11.17 -14.18
N GLU A 191 -7.27 -11.49 -14.80
CA GLU A 191 -8.48 -11.88 -14.08
C GLU A 191 -8.27 -13.10 -13.20
N ASP A 192 -7.53 -14.11 -13.71
CA ASP A 192 -7.29 -15.36 -12.99
C ASP A 192 -6.39 -15.15 -11.77
N PHE A 193 -5.33 -14.33 -11.90
CA PHE A 193 -4.50 -13.96 -10.75
C PHE A 193 -5.32 -13.23 -9.69
N LEU A 194 -6.09 -12.20 -10.10
CA LEU A 194 -6.90 -11.40 -9.18
C LEU A 194 -7.95 -12.25 -8.45
N LYS A 195 -8.58 -13.22 -9.14
CA LYS A 195 -9.50 -14.17 -8.50
C LYS A 195 -8.81 -15.02 -7.44
N SER A 196 -7.67 -15.62 -7.80
CA SER A 196 -6.89 -16.46 -6.89
C SER A 196 -6.39 -15.67 -5.69
N PHE A 197 -5.88 -14.44 -5.93
CA PHE A 197 -5.45 -13.51 -4.91
C PHE A 197 -6.57 -13.17 -3.91
N LEU A 198 -7.72 -12.75 -4.40
CA LEU A 198 -8.86 -12.40 -3.55
C LEU A 198 -9.39 -13.62 -2.79
N ALA A 199 -9.51 -14.77 -3.44
CA ALA A 199 -9.94 -16.01 -2.80
C ALA A 199 -9.01 -16.45 -1.66
N GLN A 200 -7.71 -16.19 -1.79
CA GLN A 200 -6.70 -16.57 -0.82
C GLN A 200 -6.60 -15.58 0.34
N PHE A 201 -6.63 -14.28 0.06
CA PHE A 201 -6.25 -13.24 1.02
C PHE A 201 -7.41 -12.43 1.60
N ALA A 202 -8.51 -12.26 0.88
CA ALA A 202 -9.63 -11.48 1.40
C ALA A 202 -10.42 -12.27 2.46
N ASP A 203 -10.76 -11.59 3.57
CA ASP A 203 -11.64 -12.17 4.59
C ASP A 203 -13.06 -12.34 4.00
N PRO A 204 -13.60 -13.57 3.94
CA PRO A 204 -14.92 -13.81 3.39
C PRO A 204 -16.05 -13.25 4.25
N ASN A 205 -15.77 -12.91 5.50
CA ASN A 205 -16.73 -12.35 6.43
C ASN A 205 -16.76 -10.82 6.42
N GLY A 206 -15.77 -10.19 5.80
CA GLY A 206 -15.73 -8.75 5.66
C GLY A 206 -14.33 -8.25 5.28
N CYS A 207 -14.20 -7.78 4.05
CA CYS A 207 -12.98 -7.20 3.53
C CYS A 207 -13.31 -5.93 2.72
N TYR A 208 -12.48 -4.91 2.90
CA TYR A 208 -12.39 -3.76 2.01
C TYR A 208 -11.18 -3.91 1.08
N PHE A 209 -11.38 -3.55 -0.17
CA PHE A 209 -10.34 -3.55 -1.20
C PHE A 209 -10.30 -2.19 -1.89
N SER A 210 -9.12 -1.62 -2.07
CA SER A 210 -8.95 -0.37 -2.83
C SER A 210 -7.72 -0.43 -3.72
N THR A 211 -7.83 0.23 -4.89
CA THR A 211 -6.73 0.42 -5.83
C THR A 211 -6.95 1.65 -6.71
N TYR A 212 -5.87 2.24 -7.18
CA TYR A 212 -5.90 3.34 -8.15
C TYR A 212 -6.41 2.91 -9.53
N ALA A 213 -6.49 1.61 -9.81
CA ALA A 213 -6.88 1.08 -11.11
C ALA A 213 -8.39 0.79 -11.19
N CYS A 214 -8.93 0.89 -12.42
CA CYS A 214 -10.31 0.52 -12.72
C CYS A 214 -10.33 -0.24 -14.05
N THR A 215 -10.21 -1.57 -14.01
CA THR A 215 -10.18 -2.44 -15.19
C THR A 215 -11.34 -3.43 -15.21
N GLY A 216 -11.72 -3.90 -16.42
CA GLY A 216 -12.77 -4.91 -16.56
C GLY A 216 -12.41 -6.24 -15.88
N ALA A 217 -11.15 -6.68 -15.97
CA ALA A 217 -10.66 -7.88 -15.30
C ALA A 217 -10.80 -7.79 -13.78
N LEU A 218 -10.34 -6.68 -13.19
CA LEU A 218 -10.47 -6.42 -11.74
C LEU A 218 -11.95 -6.45 -11.30
N LYS A 219 -12.82 -5.75 -12.03
CA LYS A 219 -14.25 -5.73 -11.70
C LYS A 219 -14.86 -7.13 -11.73
N ARG A 220 -14.56 -7.95 -12.75
CA ARG A 220 -15.08 -9.32 -12.84
C ARG A 220 -14.54 -10.20 -11.71
N ALA A 221 -13.25 -10.11 -11.41
CA ALA A 221 -12.63 -10.87 -10.30
C ALA A 221 -13.28 -10.52 -8.96
N LEU A 222 -13.47 -9.23 -8.66
CA LEU A 222 -14.13 -8.77 -7.43
C LEU A 222 -15.59 -9.28 -7.33
N LEU A 223 -16.37 -9.15 -8.40
CA LEU A 223 -17.78 -9.62 -8.42
C LEU A 223 -17.87 -11.14 -8.21
N GLN A 224 -16.96 -11.93 -8.77
CA GLN A 224 -16.92 -13.39 -8.58
C GLN A 224 -16.53 -13.80 -7.15
N GLN A 225 -15.87 -12.91 -6.40
CA GLN A 225 -15.56 -13.07 -4.98
C GLN A 225 -16.58 -12.37 -4.06
N ASN A 226 -17.79 -12.11 -4.59
CA ASN A 226 -18.91 -11.51 -3.88
C ASN A 226 -18.66 -10.09 -3.34
N PHE A 227 -17.75 -9.34 -3.95
CA PHE A 227 -17.56 -7.93 -3.61
C PHE A 227 -18.61 -7.04 -4.28
N THR A 228 -19.13 -6.07 -3.55
CA THR A 228 -19.77 -4.88 -4.11
C THR A 228 -18.69 -3.94 -4.60
N VAL A 229 -18.74 -3.58 -5.88
CA VAL A 229 -17.71 -2.75 -6.54
C VAL A 229 -18.23 -1.33 -6.73
N ILE A 230 -17.51 -0.36 -6.20
CA ILE A 230 -17.78 1.07 -6.33
C ILE A 230 -16.68 1.68 -7.20
N LYS A 231 -17.09 2.25 -8.33
CA LYS A 231 -16.24 3.08 -9.17
C LYS A 231 -16.15 4.46 -8.53
N LYS A 232 -14.94 4.90 -8.18
CA LYS A 232 -14.68 6.21 -7.61
C LYS A 232 -13.93 7.12 -8.59
N PRO A 233 -14.11 8.44 -8.53
CA PRO A 233 -13.24 9.35 -9.28
C PRO A 233 -11.78 9.09 -8.93
N GLY A 234 -10.94 9.07 -9.95
CA GLY A 234 -9.48 9.01 -9.76
C GLY A 234 -8.91 10.34 -9.29
N PHE A 235 -7.68 10.29 -8.83
CA PHE A 235 -6.98 11.49 -8.37
C PHE A 235 -6.67 12.44 -9.53
N CYS A 236 -6.84 13.75 -9.33
CA CYS A 236 -6.56 14.83 -10.31
C CYS A 236 -7.13 14.56 -11.72
N GLN A 237 -8.41 14.17 -11.81
CA GLN A 237 -9.10 13.90 -13.09
C GLN A 237 -8.49 12.74 -13.92
N LYS A 238 -7.60 11.94 -13.34
CA LYS A 238 -7.18 10.67 -13.93
C LYS A 238 -8.33 9.67 -13.95
N ARG A 239 -8.05 8.52 -14.61
CA ARG A 239 -8.97 7.38 -14.69
C ARG A 239 -9.53 7.04 -13.31
N ASP A 240 -10.75 6.55 -13.32
CA ASP A 240 -11.43 6.12 -12.11
C ASP A 240 -10.59 5.12 -11.30
N SER A 241 -10.75 5.16 -10.00
CA SER A 241 -10.22 4.19 -9.03
C SER A 241 -11.31 3.18 -8.62
N THR A 242 -10.92 2.11 -7.95
CA THR A 242 -11.84 1.09 -7.48
C THR A 242 -11.81 0.99 -5.96
N LEU A 243 -12.99 1.08 -5.34
CA LEU A 243 -13.26 0.66 -3.99
C LEU A 243 -14.21 -0.54 -4.04
N ALA A 244 -13.95 -1.58 -3.25
CA ALA A 244 -14.87 -2.70 -3.16
C ALA A 244 -14.95 -3.23 -1.73
N TYR A 245 -16.04 -3.92 -1.39
CA TYR A 245 -16.22 -4.57 -0.10
C TYR A 245 -17.16 -5.78 -0.22
N ASN A 246 -16.96 -6.76 0.66
CA ASN A 246 -17.79 -7.96 0.73
C ASN A 246 -18.48 -8.15 2.09
N TYR A 247 -18.57 -7.07 2.91
CA TYR A 247 -19.33 -7.13 4.15
C TYR A 247 -20.78 -7.52 3.88
N LYS A 248 -21.22 -8.60 4.50
CA LYS A 248 -22.65 -8.90 4.53
C LYS A 248 -23.32 -7.76 5.30
N ASN A 249 -24.31 -7.11 4.69
CA ASN A 249 -25.11 -6.12 5.38
C ASN A 249 -25.71 -6.82 6.60
N SER A 250 -25.14 -6.59 7.78
CA SER A 250 -25.89 -6.75 9.01
C SER A 250 -26.88 -5.59 9.05
N LEU A 251 -28.10 -5.89 8.66
CA LEU A 251 -29.26 -5.08 8.92
C LEU A 251 -29.41 -4.85 10.41
#